data_8a3b3d76660bbb311e4412dc014c9f04
#
_entry.id   8a3b3d76660bbb311e4412dc014c9f04
#
_cell.length_a   1.000
_cell.length_b   1.000
_cell.length_c   1.000
_cell.angle_alpha   90.00
_cell.angle_beta   90.00
_cell.angle_gamma   90.00
#
_symmetry.space_group_name_H-M   'P 1'
#
loop_
_entity.id
_entity.type
_entity.pdbx_description
1 polymer ?
#
loop_
_entity_poly.entity_id
_entity_poly.type
_entity_poly.pdbx_seq_one_letter_code
_entity_poly.pdbx_strand_id
1 'polypeptide(L)'
;KDIKVVKVDSHTVRIEYPRPTPFWAEALVGAVGLILPKHVFEPFMGAKSRDNPANLKPVGTGPYKIVDFKPGDAIRAEANKDYHIANQPFFDTLEVKGGGDATSAARAVLQTSEFDVGWNLAVEDEILKRLEAAGKGRMSFHAGSDIEFVSLNVTDPWNEVQGERGHAAGGDEQGTSG
;
A
#
# COMPACT_ATOMS: atom_id res chain seq x y z
N LYS A 1 24.20 -5.08 -5.00
CA LYS A 1 24.94 -5.04 -3.71
C LYS A 1 25.86 -3.83 -3.58
N ASP A 2 26.11 -3.06 -4.64
CA ASP A 2 27.18 -2.07 -4.71
C ASP A 2 26.68 -0.60 -4.67
N ILE A 3 25.43 -0.38 -4.31
CA ILE A 3 24.88 0.97 -4.06
C ILE A 3 25.49 1.49 -2.77
N LYS A 4 26.05 2.68 -2.82
CA LYS A 4 26.59 3.36 -1.65
C LYS A 4 25.68 4.49 -1.24
N VAL A 5 25.44 4.62 0.06
CA VAL A 5 24.69 5.73 0.65
C VAL A 5 25.66 6.54 1.50
N VAL A 6 25.87 7.79 1.13
CA VAL A 6 26.85 8.68 1.75
C VAL A 6 26.12 9.87 2.38
N LYS A 7 26.30 10.06 3.68
CA LYS A 7 25.86 11.29 4.35
C LYS A 7 26.82 12.42 3.96
N VAL A 8 26.30 13.43 3.28
CA VAL A 8 27.07 14.63 2.88
C VAL A 8 27.09 15.65 4.02
N ASP A 9 25.91 15.95 4.57
CA ASP A 9 25.73 16.86 5.71
C ASP A 9 24.52 16.46 6.56
N SER A 10 24.01 17.34 7.41
CA SER A 10 22.85 17.07 8.28
C SER A 10 21.53 16.88 7.53
N HIS A 11 21.42 17.37 6.29
CA HIS A 11 20.18 17.40 5.51
C HIS A 11 20.35 16.76 4.12
N THR A 12 21.56 16.33 3.75
CA THR A 12 21.88 15.85 2.42
C THR A 12 22.45 14.44 2.47
N VAL A 13 21.85 13.57 1.68
CA VAL A 13 22.32 12.20 1.44
C VAL A 13 22.57 12.03 -0.05
N ARG A 14 23.70 11.40 -0.39
CA ARG A 14 24.05 11.04 -1.76
C ARG A 14 23.97 9.52 -1.94
N ILE A 15 23.24 9.09 -2.95
CA ILE A 15 23.13 7.68 -3.32
C ILE A 15 23.93 7.48 -4.61
N GLU A 16 24.93 6.61 -4.55
CA GLU A 16 25.83 6.33 -5.65
C GLU A 16 25.52 4.95 -6.23
N TYR A 17 25.11 4.93 -7.49
CA TYR A 17 24.88 3.70 -8.24
C TYR A 17 26.15 3.31 -9.00
N PRO A 18 26.50 2.02 -9.06
CA PRO A 18 27.73 1.56 -9.73
C PRO A 18 27.70 1.74 -11.25
N ARG A 19 26.51 1.93 -11.82
CA ARG A 19 26.27 2.18 -13.24
C ARG A 19 24.98 3.00 -13.42
N PRO A 20 24.80 3.70 -14.55
CA PRO A 20 23.57 4.40 -14.85
C PRO A 20 22.35 3.49 -14.70
N THR A 21 21.38 3.92 -13.92
CA THR A 21 20.16 3.16 -13.60
C THR A 21 18.97 4.03 -13.93
N PRO A 22 18.25 3.77 -15.03
CA PRO A 22 17.09 4.60 -15.45
C PRO A 22 16.00 4.68 -14.38
N PHE A 23 15.77 3.60 -13.67
CA PHE A 23 14.74 3.50 -12.63
C PHE A 23 15.28 3.75 -11.21
N TRP A 24 16.26 4.64 -11.07
CA TRP A 24 16.94 4.91 -9.81
C TRP A 24 16.00 5.34 -8.68
N ALA A 25 14.88 5.98 -9.01
CA ALA A 25 13.94 6.50 -8.04
C ALA A 25 12.94 5.45 -7.52
N GLU A 26 12.74 4.32 -8.20
CA GLU A 26 11.71 3.33 -7.82
C GLU A 26 11.85 2.83 -6.39
N ALA A 27 13.08 2.62 -5.92
CA ALA A 27 13.34 2.20 -4.55
C ALA A 27 13.03 3.28 -3.49
N LEU A 28 12.70 4.50 -3.89
CA LEU A 28 12.49 5.66 -3.01
C LEU A 28 11.09 6.28 -3.18
N VAL A 29 10.27 5.71 -4.05
CA VAL A 29 8.91 6.22 -4.33
C VAL A 29 7.87 5.12 -4.11
N GLY A 30 6.62 5.54 -3.94
CA GLY A 30 5.53 4.62 -3.69
C GLY A 30 5.54 3.97 -2.29
N ALA A 31 4.82 2.89 -2.16
CA ALA A 31 4.59 2.22 -0.87
C ALA A 31 5.81 1.47 -0.31
N VAL A 32 6.81 1.17 -1.16
CA VAL A 32 7.98 0.36 -0.78
C VAL A 32 9.20 1.18 -0.38
N GLY A 33 9.27 2.45 -0.76
CA GLY A 33 10.45 3.33 -0.59
C GLY A 33 10.36 4.26 0.61
N LEU A 34 9.68 3.88 1.67
CA LEU A 34 9.48 4.72 2.84
C LEU A 34 10.78 4.96 3.62
N ILE A 35 11.07 6.22 3.92
CA ILE A 35 12.18 6.60 4.79
C ILE A 35 11.70 6.54 6.23
N LEU A 36 12.27 5.63 7.00
CA LEU A 36 11.88 5.36 8.38
C LEU A 36 12.70 6.19 9.37
N PRO A 37 12.11 6.71 10.46
CA PRO A 37 12.84 7.44 11.49
C PRO A 37 13.74 6.47 12.29
N LYS A 38 15.04 6.66 12.19
CA LYS A 38 16.06 5.80 12.80
C LYS A 38 15.81 5.56 14.29
N HIS A 39 15.54 6.61 15.06
CA HIS A 39 15.34 6.52 16.51
C HIS A 39 14.15 5.66 16.94
N VAL A 40 13.17 5.44 16.04
CA VAL A 40 12.00 4.60 16.28
C VAL A 40 12.24 3.15 15.86
N PHE A 41 12.97 2.95 14.74
CA PHE A 41 13.09 1.64 14.12
C PHE A 41 14.40 0.90 14.44
N GLU A 42 15.47 1.62 14.82
CA GLU A 42 16.78 0.99 15.10
C GLU A 42 16.73 -0.12 16.17
N PRO A 43 15.96 -0.01 17.27
CA PRO A 43 15.86 -1.08 18.28
C PRO A 43 15.16 -2.35 17.75
N PHE A 44 14.44 -2.25 16.64
CA PHE A 44 13.62 -3.31 16.08
C PHE A 44 14.10 -3.79 14.70
N MET A 45 15.36 -3.63 14.39
CA MET A 45 15.93 -4.06 13.10
C MET A 45 15.97 -5.58 12.94
N GLY A 46 15.88 -6.06 11.70
CA GLY A 46 15.97 -7.47 11.35
C GLY A 46 14.79 -8.29 11.86
N ALA A 47 15.04 -9.42 12.52
CA ALA A 47 14.00 -10.33 12.99
C ALA A 47 12.97 -9.70 13.94
N LYS A 48 13.33 -8.64 14.64
CA LYS A 48 12.44 -7.91 15.56
C LYS A 48 11.54 -6.86 14.86
N SER A 49 11.65 -6.67 13.58
CA SER A 49 10.92 -5.61 12.87
C SER A 49 9.40 -5.72 13.01
N ARG A 50 8.87 -6.94 13.14
CA ARG A 50 7.43 -7.18 13.34
C ARG A 50 6.92 -6.75 14.71
N ASP A 51 7.78 -6.70 15.72
CA ASP A 51 7.43 -6.38 17.11
C ASP A 51 7.43 -4.87 17.38
N ASN A 52 7.77 -4.06 16.39
CA ASN A 52 7.82 -2.61 16.56
C ASN A 52 6.41 -2.02 16.73
N PRO A 53 6.11 -1.38 17.87
CA PRO A 53 4.82 -0.71 18.07
C PRO A 53 4.50 0.35 17.02
N ALA A 54 5.51 0.94 16.37
CA ALA A 54 5.33 1.91 15.30
C ALA A 54 4.71 1.29 14.02
N ASN A 55 4.63 -0.03 13.89
CA ASN A 55 3.90 -0.68 12.82
C ASN A 55 2.38 -0.40 12.90
N LEU A 56 1.85 -0.19 14.11
CA LEU A 56 0.44 0.15 14.33
C LEU A 56 0.22 1.64 14.57
N LYS A 57 1.27 2.38 14.89
CA LYS A 57 1.23 3.82 15.10
C LYS A 57 2.44 4.47 14.43
N PRO A 58 2.46 4.50 13.09
CA PRO A 58 3.61 4.97 12.35
C PRO A 58 3.87 6.45 12.57
N VAL A 59 5.15 6.80 12.61
CA VAL A 59 5.63 8.19 12.63
C VAL A 59 6.16 8.51 11.23
N GLY A 60 5.57 9.48 10.58
CA GLY A 60 5.92 9.87 9.22
C GLY A 60 5.84 11.38 9.01
N THR A 61 6.27 11.81 7.84
CA THR A 61 6.26 13.21 7.40
C THR A 61 5.15 13.51 6.39
N GLY A 62 4.19 12.59 6.25
CA GLY A 62 3.07 12.70 5.33
C GLY A 62 2.02 13.73 5.75
N PRO A 63 1.00 13.95 4.88
CA PRO A 63 -0.04 14.94 5.12
C PRO A 63 -0.95 14.61 6.32
N TYR A 64 -1.02 13.36 6.72
CA TYR A 64 -1.84 12.92 7.85
C TYR A 64 -1.01 12.18 8.89
N LYS A 65 -1.37 12.36 10.16
CA LYS A 65 -0.85 11.61 11.32
C LYS A 65 -1.90 10.59 11.75
N ILE A 66 -1.52 9.32 11.84
CA ILE A 66 -2.41 8.26 12.30
C ILE A 66 -2.65 8.40 13.80
N VAL A 67 -3.91 8.55 14.19
CA VAL A 67 -4.35 8.66 15.59
C VAL A 67 -4.77 7.33 16.15
N ASP A 68 -5.47 6.53 15.34
CA ASP A 68 -5.93 5.19 15.70
C ASP A 68 -5.83 4.25 14.50
N PHE A 69 -5.39 3.03 14.75
CA PHE A 69 -5.32 1.97 13.74
C PHE A 69 -5.76 0.66 14.36
N LYS A 70 -6.87 0.14 13.86
CA LYS A 70 -7.39 -1.17 14.22
C LYS A 70 -7.28 -2.07 13.00
N PRO A 71 -6.29 -2.98 12.97
CA PRO A 71 -6.11 -3.90 11.84
C PRO A 71 -7.39 -4.64 11.49
N GLY A 72 -7.76 -4.64 10.19
CA GLY A 72 -8.97 -5.27 9.68
C GLY A 72 -10.27 -4.49 9.92
N ASP A 73 -10.25 -3.37 10.63
CA ASP A 73 -11.43 -2.55 10.93
C ASP A 73 -11.30 -1.12 10.43
N ALA A 74 -10.50 -0.29 11.10
CA ALA A 74 -10.50 1.14 10.79
C ALA A 74 -9.13 1.79 10.99
N ILE A 75 -8.89 2.85 10.21
CA ILE A 75 -7.79 3.79 10.41
C ILE A 75 -8.39 5.18 10.57
N ARG A 76 -7.96 5.90 11.60
CA ARG A 76 -8.26 7.31 11.78
C ARG A 76 -7.00 8.13 11.74
N ALA A 77 -7.05 9.23 11.01
CA ALA A 77 -5.93 10.13 10.88
C ALA A 77 -6.39 11.58 10.93
N GLU A 78 -5.51 12.46 11.40
CA GLU A 78 -5.71 13.90 11.47
C GLU A 78 -4.67 14.61 10.61
N ALA A 79 -5.02 15.78 10.10
CA ALA A 79 -4.13 16.60 9.30
C ALA A 79 -2.83 16.89 10.04
N ASN A 80 -1.72 16.67 9.38
CA ASN A 80 -0.40 17.03 9.88
C ASN A 80 -0.14 18.52 9.64
N LYS A 81 -0.23 19.32 10.67
CA LYS A 81 0.00 20.77 10.61
C LYS A 81 1.44 21.15 10.22
N ASP A 82 2.37 20.20 10.38
CA ASP A 82 3.78 20.37 10.02
C ASP A 82 4.10 19.81 8.63
N TYR A 83 3.06 19.53 7.81
CA TYR A 83 3.28 19.02 6.47
C TYR A 83 3.94 20.05 5.58
N HIS A 84 4.97 19.63 4.83
CA HIS A 84 5.86 20.54 4.09
C HIS A 84 5.25 21.21 2.86
N ILE A 85 4.09 20.73 2.38
CA ILE A 85 3.37 21.35 1.24
C ILE A 85 2.32 22.30 1.80
N ALA A 86 2.43 23.56 1.46
CA ALA A 86 1.50 24.59 1.88
C ALA A 86 0.07 24.31 1.41
N ASN A 87 -0.92 24.61 2.26
CA ASN A 87 -2.35 24.38 2.01
C ASN A 87 -2.74 22.93 1.80
N GLN A 88 -1.96 22.00 2.32
CA GLN A 88 -2.21 20.55 2.32
C GLN A 88 -2.11 20.00 3.76
N PRO A 89 -2.87 18.95 4.09
CA PRO A 89 -3.96 18.36 3.33
C PRO A 89 -5.21 19.24 3.34
N PHE A 90 -6.16 18.96 2.45
CA PHE A 90 -7.40 19.73 2.34
C PHE A 90 -8.41 19.40 3.44
N PHE A 91 -8.51 18.14 3.82
CA PHE A 91 -9.42 17.69 4.86
C PHE A 91 -8.70 17.61 6.21
N ASP A 92 -9.40 17.98 7.29
CA ASP A 92 -8.83 17.95 8.64
C ASP A 92 -8.67 16.53 9.20
N THR A 93 -9.58 15.64 8.83
CA THR A 93 -9.61 14.25 9.28
C THR A 93 -9.80 13.29 8.13
N LEU A 94 -9.28 12.09 8.29
CA LEU A 94 -9.45 10.96 7.38
C LEU A 94 -9.87 9.74 8.19
N GLU A 95 -10.96 9.11 7.80
CA GLU A 95 -11.37 7.81 8.32
C GLU A 95 -11.40 6.80 7.17
N VAL A 96 -10.66 5.71 7.31
CA VAL A 96 -10.66 4.60 6.37
C VAL A 96 -11.28 3.40 7.08
N LYS A 97 -12.39 2.90 6.55
CA LYS A 97 -13.04 1.69 7.02
C LYS A 97 -12.57 0.51 6.19
N GLY A 98 -12.01 -0.48 6.85
CA GLY A 98 -11.64 -1.76 6.24
C GLY A 98 -12.68 -2.85 6.54
N GLY A 99 -12.49 -4.01 5.90
CA GLY A 99 -13.39 -5.15 6.05
C GLY A 99 -14.70 -5.03 5.27
N GLY A 100 -15.55 -6.04 5.38
CA GLY A 100 -16.79 -6.12 4.62
C GLY A 100 -16.57 -6.61 3.18
N ASP A 101 -17.64 -6.56 2.39
CA ASP A 101 -17.61 -6.92 0.97
C ASP A 101 -17.66 -5.68 0.07
N ALA A 102 -17.17 -5.83 -1.16
CA ALA A 102 -17.07 -4.74 -2.12
C ALA A 102 -18.44 -4.13 -2.48
N THR A 103 -19.51 -4.94 -2.52
CA THR A 103 -20.87 -4.46 -2.83
C THR A 103 -21.40 -3.57 -1.70
N SER A 104 -21.17 -3.96 -0.45
CA SER A 104 -21.55 -3.13 0.70
C SER A 104 -20.78 -1.81 0.71
N ALA A 105 -19.49 -1.83 0.40
CA ALA A 105 -18.69 -0.61 0.27
C ALA A 105 -19.18 0.30 -0.87
N ALA A 106 -19.51 -0.27 -2.05
CA ALA A 106 -20.11 0.48 -3.15
C ALA A 106 -21.44 1.14 -2.74
N ARG A 107 -22.28 0.41 -2.01
CA ARG A 107 -23.56 0.92 -1.51
C ARG A 107 -23.37 2.06 -0.53
N ALA A 108 -22.39 1.97 0.36
CA ALA A 108 -22.10 3.00 1.35
C ALA A 108 -21.73 4.35 0.72
N VAL A 109 -21.12 4.33 -0.47
CA VAL A 109 -20.82 5.56 -1.24
C VAL A 109 -21.97 5.94 -2.15
N LEU A 110 -22.46 5.01 -2.99
CA LEU A 110 -23.37 5.33 -4.09
C LEU A 110 -24.84 5.48 -3.68
N GLN A 111 -25.26 4.83 -2.58
CA GLN A 111 -26.65 4.87 -2.12
C GLN A 111 -26.85 5.63 -0.81
N THR A 112 -26.04 5.36 0.21
CA THR A 112 -26.28 5.91 1.55
C THR A 112 -25.47 7.16 1.83
N SER A 113 -24.42 7.44 1.07
CA SER A 113 -23.48 8.54 1.31
C SER A 113 -22.86 8.48 2.73
N GLU A 114 -22.67 7.28 3.24
CA GLU A 114 -22.02 7.05 4.53
C GLU A 114 -20.50 7.32 4.42
N PHE A 115 -19.95 7.05 3.23
CA PHE A 115 -18.54 7.32 2.88
C PHE A 115 -18.46 8.13 1.59
N ASP A 116 -17.38 8.91 1.48
CA ASP A 116 -17.12 9.79 0.34
C ASP A 116 -16.46 9.06 -0.83
N VAL A 117 -15.64 8.03 -0.54
CA VAL A 117 -14.84 7.31 -1.54
C VAL A 117 -14.84 5.81 -1.26
N GLY A 118 -15.06 5.01 -2.29
CA GLY A 118 -14.77 3.57 -2.32
C GLY A 118 -13.58 3.31 -3.24
N TRP A 119 -12.56 2.62 -2.73
CA TRP A 119 -11.34 2.33 -3.47
C TRP A 119 -11.32 0.88 -3.95
N ASN A 120 -10.94 0.68 -5.22
CA ASN A 120 -10.68 -0.63 -5.82
C ASN A 120 -11.80 -1.66 -5.56
N LEU A 121 -13.03 -1.30 -5.92
CA LEU A 121 -14.20 -2.14 -5.69
C LEU A 121 -14.34 -3.16 -6.82
N ALA A 122 -14.00 -4.42 -6.55
CA ALA A 122 -14.26 -5.55 -7.44
C ALA A 122 -15.75 -5.95 -7.36
N VAL A 123 -16.60 -5.25 -8.09
CA VAL A 123 -18.04 -5.47 -8.17
C VAL A 123 -18.46 -5.51 -9.62
N GLU A 124 -19.42 -6.37 -9.95
CA GLU A 124 -19.96 -6.47 -11.32
C GLU A 124 -20.50 -5.12 -11.82
N ASP A 125 -20.19 -4.74 -13.03
CA ASP A 125 -20.57 -3.47 -13.67
C ASP A 125 -22.07 -3.20 -13.61
N GLU A 126 -22.90 -4.19 -13.79
CA GLU A 126 -24.36 -4.08 -13.73
C GLU A 126 -24.85 -3.66 -12.34
N ILE A 127 -24.22 -4.19 -11.28
CA ILE A 127 -24.53 -3.82 -9.91
C ILE A 127 -24.12 -2.38 -9.67
N LEU A 128 -22.92 -2.00 -10.09
CA LEU A 128 -22.39 -0.64 -9.92
C LEU A 128 -23.24 0.40 -10.65
N LYS A 129 -23.61 0.16 -11.90
CA LYS A 129 -24.50 1.03 -12.70
C LYS A 129 -25.85 1.22 -12.00
N ARG A 130 -26.43 0.15 -11.45
CA ARG A 130 -27.69 0.23 -10.72
C ARG A 130 -27.56 1.04 -9.42
N LEU A 131 -26.43 0.91 -8.71
CA LEU A 131 -26.18 1.70 -7.50
C LEU A 131 -25.95 3.17 -7.83
N GLU A 132 -25.25 3.47 -8.91
CA GLU A 132 -25.01 4.83 -9.40
C GLU A 132 -26.33 5.52 -9.82
N ALA A 133 -27.25 4.77 -10.40
CA ALA A 133 -28.58 5.28 -10.77
C ALA A 133 -29.38 5.82 -9.57
N ALA A 134 -29.01 5.50 -8.33
CA ALA A 134 -29.56 6.11 -7.12
C ALA A 134 -29.20 7.60 -6.97
N GLY A 135 -28.20 8.10 -7.71
CA GLY A 135 -27.89 9.52 -7.87
C GLY A 135 -27.14 10.18 -6.72
N LYS A 136 -26.56 9.42 -5.80
CA LYS A 136 -25.83 9.98 -4.65
C LYS A 136 -24.31 10.00 -4.82
N GLY A 137 -23.77 9.22 -5.73
CA GLY A 137 -22.37 9.15 -6.05
C GLY A 137 -22.15 8.92 -7.53
N ARG A 138 -20.91 8.85 -7.94
CA ARG A 138 -20.50 8.54 -9.31
C ARG A 138 -19.38 7.52 -9.32
N MET A 139 -19.31 6.77 -10.40
CA MET A 139 -18.22 5.86 -10.65
C MET A 139 -17.16 6.50 -11.54
N SER A 140 -15.91 6.17 -11.27
CA SER A 140 -14.78 6.56 -12.10
C SER A 140 -14.00 5.30 -12.47
N PHE A 141 -13.93 5.03 -13.78
CA PHE A 141 -13.16 3.92 -14.32
C PHE A 141 -11.86 4.44 -14.91
N HIS A 142 -10.78 3.81 -14.53
CA HIS A 142 -9.46 4.10 -15.06
C HIS A 142 -8.83 2.79 -15.56
N ALA A 143 -8.31 2.81 -16.78
CA ALA A 143 -7.49 1.72 -17.26
C ALA A 143 -6.18 1.69 -16.46
N GLY A 144 -5.91 0.57 -15.81
CA GLY A 144 -4.68 0.30 -15.08
C GLY A 144 -3.70 -0.54 -15.90
N SER A 145 -2.54 -0.79 -15.31
CA SER A 145 -1.54 -1.74 -15.82
C SER A 145 -1.68 -3.13 -15.18
N ASP A 146 -2.64 -3.28 -14.28
CA ASP A 146 -2.84 -4.53 -13.55
C ASP A 146 -3.49 -5.58 -14.45
N ILE A 147 -3.09 -6.82 -14.27
CA ILE A 147 -3.65 -7.97 -14.97
C ILE A 147 -4.20 -8.96 -13.95
N GLU A 148 -5.31 -9.59 -14.30
CA GLU A 148 -5.81 -10.73 -13.55
C GLU A 148 -5.32 -12.03 -14.20
N PHE A 149 -4.89 -12.98 -13.40
CA PHE A 149 -4.41 -14.26 -13.87
C PHE A 149 -4.70 -15.37 -12.87
N VAL A 150 -4.76 -16.59 -13.37
CA VAL A 150 -4.88 -17.79 -12.55
C VAL A 150 -3.53 -18.52 -12.56
N SER A 151 -2.90 -18.59 -11.40
CA SER A 151 -1.70 -19.41 -11.22
C SER A 151 -2.07 -20.88 -11.07
N LEU A 152 -1.53 -21.71 -11.96
CA LEU A 152 -1.70 -23.14 -11.86
C LEU A 152 -0.50 -23.76 -11.16
N ASN A 153 -0.73 -24.52 -10.10
CA ASN A 153 0.33 -25.32 -9.50
C ASN A 153 0.63 -26.53 -10.40
N VAL A 154 1.74 -26.43 -11.11
CA VAL A 154 2.24 -27.49 -12.01
C VAL A 154 3.36 -28.33 -11.35
N THR A 155 3.58 -28.14 -10.05
CA THR A 155 4.58 -28.92 -9.29
C THR A 155 4.05 -30.33 -9.08
N ASP A 156 4.85 -31.33 -9.41
CA ASP A 156 4.56 -32.73 -9.09
C ASP A 156 5.01 -33.01 -7.64
N PRO A 157 4.08 -33.21 -6.70
CA PRO A 157 4.43 -33.43 -5.29
C PRO A 157 5.11 -34.78 -5.03
N TRP A 158 5.08 -35.67 -6.02
CA TRP A 158 5.61 -37.02 -5.91
C TRP A 158 6.95 -37.21 -6.63
N ASN A 159 7.47 -36.16 -7.24
CA ASN A 159 8.75 -36.21 -7.96
C ASN A 159 9.91 -35.94 -7.01
N GLU A 160 10.95 -36.78 -7.06
CA GLU A 160 12.17 -36.60 -6.27
C GLU A 160 12.91 -35.28 -6.57
N VAL A 161 12.72 -34.72 -7.76
CA VAL A 161 13.25 -33.41 -8.19
C VAL A 161 12.32 -32.23 -7.83
N GLN A 162 11.33 -32.46 -7.00
CA GLN A 162 10.36 -31.44 -6.60
C GLN A 162 11.04 -30.16 -6.08
N GLY A 163 12.16 -30.28 -5.34
CA GLY A 163 12.89 -29.15 -4.82
C GLY A 163 13.37 -28.18 -5.91
N GLU A 164 13.83 -28.71 -7.03
CA GLU A 164 14.29 -27.89 -8.17
C GLU A 164 13.12 -27.27 -8.93
N ARG A 165 12.03 -28.02 -9.10
CA ARG A 165 10.82 -27.51 -9.75
C ARG A 165 10.07 -26.54 -8.85
N GLY A 166 9.99 -26.82 -7.55
CA GLY A 166 9.44 -25.91 -6.57
C GLY A 166 10.20 -24.59 -6.51
N HIS A 167 11.50 -24.60 -6.79
CA HIS A 167 12.31 -23.39 -6.88
C HIS A 167 11.99 -22.58 -8.15
N ALA A 168 11.72 -23.25 -9.25
CA ALA A 168 11.27 -22.59 -10.48
C ALA A 168 9.86 -22.03 -10.37
N ALA A 169 8.98 -22.71 -9.62
CA ALA A 169 7.62 -22.24 -9.33
C ALA A 169 7.56 -21.16 -8.21
N GLY A 170 8.62 -21.05 -7.41
CA GLY A 170 8.69 -20.04 -6.34
C GLY A 170 8.70 -18.60 -6.84
N GLY A 171 8.93 -18.38 -8.12
CA GLY A 171 8.69 -17.11 -8.79
C GLY A 171 7.21 -16.77 -8.89
N ASP A 172 6.37 -17.79 -8.98
CA ASP A 172 4.93 -17.62 -9.17
C ASP A 172 4.21 -17.35 -7.84
N GLU A 173 4.78 -17.80 -6.71
CA GLU A 173 4.24 -17.51 -5.38
C GLU A 173 4.30 -16.01 -5.02
N GLN A 174 5.19 -15.26 -5.66
CA GLN A 174 5.25 -13.81 -5.45
C GLN A 174 4.12 -13.05 -6.16
N GLY A 175 3.48 -13.68 -7.14
CA GLY A 175 2.34 -13.11 -7.86
C GLY A 175 0.98 -13.31 -7.18
N THR A 176 0.89 -14.20 -6.18
CA THR A 176 -0.39 -14.55 -5.55
C THR A 176 -0.66 -13.84 -4.22
N SER A 177 0.27 -13.04 -3.74
CA SER A 177 0.08 -12.21 -2.54
C SER A 177 -0.45 -10.84 -2.92
N GLY A 178 -1.66 -10.79 -3.45
CA GLY A 178 -2.46 -9.58 -3.61
C GLY A 178 -3.27 -9.27 -2.36
#